data_4184aa3ab602e6c983aa5de70a3a67bc
#
_entry.id   4184aa3ab602e6c983aa5de70a3a67bc
#
_cell.length_a   1.000
_cell.length_b   1.000
_cell.length_c   1.000
_cell.angle_alpha   90.00
_cell.angle_beta   90.00
_cell.angle_gamma   90.00
#
_symmetry.space_group_name_H-M   'P 1'
#
loop_
_entity.id
_entity.type
_entity.pdbx_description
1 polymer ?
#
loop_
_entity_poly.entity_id
_entity_poly.type
_entity_poly.pdbx_seq_one_letter_code
_entity_poly.pdbx_strand_id
1 'polypeptide(L)'
;MKKLEINKAQIALRFAQAGQSYTQHAVVQQQIAQQLFQLIQQYLPEKKVNRAFEIGCGSGNLSHQLMEQLSINTLILNDLYPEIQQHFLRHNNQSHQRFPDLQWLMGDVEQLEFPQSLDLIASSSALQWINDLEVVFEKALQRLNPQGYLCFSTFGQQNLQEIKALTGQGLDYLSIEDLQEKLLNNGFEILHISVKIQSLNFAHPKQVLQHLKATGVTATASNFRWTKQTLTDFYQNYQQFLTHDASGETLYRLTYHPIYCIARRKP
;
A
#
# COMPACT_ATOMS: atom_id res chain seq x y z
N MET A 1 -20.78 -0.95 -15.09
CA MET A 1 -20.56 0.20 -14.15
C MET A 1 -19.34 0.96 -14.64
N LYS A 2 -19.33 2.31 -14.67
CA LYS A 2 -18.11 3.08 -14.98
C LYS A 2 -17.10 2.84 -13.85
N LYS A 3 -15.91 2.32 -14.20
CA LYS A 3 -14.78 2.21 -13.26
C LYS A 3 -14.49 3.63 -12.71
N LEU A 4 -14.38 3.76 -11.41
CA LEU A 4 -14.05 5.06 -10.80
C LEU A 4 -12.62 5.41 -11.25
N GLU A 5 -12.49 6.51 -11.99
CA GLU A 5 -11.17 7.00 -12.39
C GLU A 5 -10.47 7.61 -11.16
N ILE A 6 -9.31 7.07 -10.83
CA ILE A 6 -8.53 7.48 -9.67
C ILE A 6 -7.84 8.81 -9.99
N ASN A 7 -8.20 9.88 -9.27
CA ASN A 7 -7.57 11.19 -9.44
C ASN A 7 -6.22 11.23 -8.72
N LYS A 8 -5.15 10.91 -9.43
CA LYS A 8 -3.78 10.83 -8.88
C LYS A 8 -3.26 12.16 -8.33
N ALA A 9 -3.64 13.30 -8.91
CA ALA A 9 -3.26 14.61 -8.39
C ALA A 9 -3.87 14.87 -7.00
N GLN A 10 -5.13 14.48 -6.78
CA GLN A 10 -5.74 14.55 -5.47
C GLN A 10 -5.09 13.59 -4.46
N ILE A 11 -4.70 12.40 -4.90
CA ILE A 11 -4.00 11.42 -4.05
C ILE A 11 -2.68 12.01 -3.57
N ALA A 12 -1.83 12.49 -4.49
CA ALA A 12 -0.56 13.12 -4.16
C ALA A 12 -0.73 14.25 -3.15
N LEU A 13 -1.71 15.15 -3.38
CA LEU A 13 -1.99 16.26 -2.46
C LEU A 13 -2.40 15.79 -1.06
N ARG A 14 -3.21 14.75 -0.94
CA ARG A 14 -3.68 14.25 0.36
C ARG A 14 -2.58 13.51 1.13
N PHE A 15 -1.75 12.73 0.45
CA PHE A 15 -0.56 12.14 1.07
C PHE A 15 0.43 13.22 1.51
N ALA A 16 0.61 14.29 0.72
CA ALA A 16 1.38 15.46 1.11
C ALA A 16 0.87 16.11 2.40
N GLN A 17 -0.44 16.32 2.50
CA GLN A 17 -1.09 16.90 3.69
C GLN A 17 -1.03 15.98 4.92
N ALA A 18 -1.09 14.67 4.72
CA ALA A 18 -0.97 13.68 5.78
C ALA A 18 0.47 13.47 6.26
N GLY A 19 1.49 13.94 5.55
CA GLY A 19 2.90 13.57 5.69
C GLY A 19 3.46 13.55 7.11
N GLN A 20 3.17 14.55 7.96
CA GLN A 20 3.64 14.55 9.36
C GLN A 20 2.78 13.66 10.27
N SER A 21 1.47 13.60 10.04
CA SER A 21 0.56 12.77 10.83
C SER A 21 0.55 11.31 10.38
N TYR A 22 0.91 11.05 9.13
CA TYR A 22 0.91 9.71 8.53
C TYR A 22 1.78 8.73 9.33
N THR A 23 2.99 9.11 9.70
CA THR A 23 3.92 8.24 10.45
C THR A 23 3.35 7.80 11.81
N GLN A 24 2.58 8.66 12.48
CA GLN A 24 1.99 8.35 13.79
C GLN A 24 0.69 7.54 13.69
N HIS A 25 -0.05 7.66 12.60
CA HIS A 25 -1.38 7.06 12.44
C HIS A 25 -1.40 5.86 11.48
N ALA A 26 -0.34 5.62 10.71
CA ALA A 26 -0.25 4.55 9.73
C ALA A 26 0.16 3.18 10.33
N VAL A 27 -0.31 2.87 11.55
CA VAL A 27 0.04 1.62 12.26
C VAL A 27 -0.29 0.38 11.42
N VAL A 28 -1.43 0.38 10.75
CA VAL A 28 -1.83 -0.74 9.88
C VAL A 28 -0.89 -0.88 8.70
N GLN A 29 -0.51 0.22 8.05
CA GLN A 29 0.41 0.21 6.91
C GLN A 29 1.81 -0.23 7.33
N GLN A 30 2.26 0.12 8.53
CA GLN A 30 3.52 -0.38 9.11
C GLN A 30 3.47 -1.89 9.32
N GLN A 31 2.39 -2.40 9.91
CA GLN A 31 2.18 -3.84 10.11
C GLN A 31 2.10 -4.59 8.77
N ILE A 32 1.46 -4.00 7.75
CA ILE A 32 1.40 -4.57 6.40
C ILE A 32 2.79 -4.62 5.77
N ALA A 33 3.58 -3.55 5.85
CA ALA A 33 4.95 -3.53 5.35
C ALA A 33 5.84 -4.56 6.06
N GLN A 34 5.70 -4.69 7.38
CA GLN A 34 6.43 -5.69 8.16
C GLN A 34 6.05 -7.13 7.75
N GLN A 35 4.78 -7.42 7.58
CA GLN A 35 4.30 -8.74 7.13
C GLN A 35 4.78 -9.04 5.71
N LEU A 36 4.71 -8.08 4.79
CA LEU A 36 5.23 -8.23 3.44
C LEU A 36 6.74 -8.52 3.47
N PHE A 37 7.48 -7.78 4.27
CA PHE A 37 8.92 -7.98 4.39
C PHE A 37 9.28 -9.37 4.94
N GLN A 38 8.55 -9.88 5.92
CA GLN A 38 8.71 -11.26 6.43
C GLN A 38 8.52 -12.30 5.32
N LEU A 39 7.51 -12.11 4.46
CA LEU A 39 7.30 -12.97 3.30
C LEU A 39 8.44 -12.83 2.29
N ILE A 40 8.92 -11.62 2.01
CA ILE A 40 10.10 -11.41 1.16
C ILE A 40 11.29 -12.21 1.70
N GLN A 41 11.59 -12.12 2.98
CA GLN A 41 12.69 -12.87 3.60
C GLN A 41 12.51 -14.39 3.51
N GLN A 42 11.29 -14.88 3.56
CA GLN A 42 10.99 -16.31 3.47
C GLN A 42 11.20 -16.86 2.05
N TYR A 43 10.88 -16.06 1.03
CA TYR A 43 10.89 -16.53 -0.36
C TYR A 43 12.14 -16.12 -1.15
N LEU A 44 12.91 -15.14 -0.71
CA LEU A 44 14.20 -14.82 -1.29
C LEU A 44 15.24 -15.81 -0.76
N PRO A 45 15.86 -16.65 -1.63
CA PRO A 45 16.80 -17.68 -1.21
C PRO A 45 18.09 -17.08 -0.65
N GLU A 46 18.49 -15.92 -1.15
CA GLU A 46 19.66 -15.17 -0.66
C GLU A 46 19.23 -13.78 -0.25
N LYS A 47 19.75 -13.30 0.89
CA LYS A 47 19.50 -11.93 1.35
C LYS A 47 20.29 -10.88 0.55
N LYS A 48 20.79 -11.25 -0.62
CA LYS A 48 21.57 -10.39 -1.50
C LYS A 48 20.79 -10.03 -2.75
N VAL A 49 20.61 -8.74 -2.98
CA VAL A 49 19.88 -8.15 -4.10
C VAL A 49 20.82 -7.13 -4.76
N ASN A 50 21.09 -7.24 -6.05
CA ASN A 50 21.91 -6.26 -6.72
C ASN A 50 21.14 -4.96 -6.95
N ARG A 51 19.95 -5.05 -7.56
CA ARG A 51 19.11 -3.90 -7.85
C ARG A 51 17.67 -4.15 -7.41
N ALA A 52 17.16 -3.29 -6.54
CA ALA A 52 15.76 -3.29 -6.11
C ALA A 52 15.05 -2.01 -6.55
N PHE A 53 13.77 -2.11 -6.85
CA PHE A 53 12.89 -0.99 -7.16
C PHE A 53 11.65 -1.06 -6.27
N GLU A 54 11.41 -0.01 -5.50
CA GLU A 54 10.21 0.10 -4.66
C GLU A 54 9.23 1.09 -5.27
N ILE A 55 7.99 0.63 -5.50
CA ILE A 55 6.88 1.42 -6.04
C ILE A 55 6.06 1.95 -4.87
N GLY A 56 5.92 3.28 -4.79
CA GLY A 56 5.15 3.95 -3.74
C GLY A 56 5.80 3.84 -2.38
N CYS A 57 7.04 4.30 -2.24
CA CYS A 57 7.82 4.16 -1.01
C CYS A 57 7.24 4.91 0.20
N GLY A 58 6.46 5.97 -0.04
CA GLY A 58 5.86 6.78 1.02
C GLY A 58 6.87 7.23 2.06
N SER A 59 6.52 7.08 3.33
CA SER A 59 7.41 7.41 4.47
C SER A 59 8.52 6.39 4.72
N GLY A 60 8.68 5.36 3.88
CA GLY A 60 9.75 4.39 3.97
C GLY A 60 9.44 3.16 4.84
N ASN A 61 8.18 2.86 5.13
CA ASN A 61 7.81 1.74 5.99
C ASN A 61 8.38 0.38 5.52
N LEU A 62 8.44 0.13 4.21
CA LEU A 62 9.07 -1.05 3.63
C LEU A 62 10.54 -0.78 3.30
N SER A 63 10.86 0.40 2.76
CA SER A 63 12.23 0.78 2.34
C SER A 63 13.25 0.59 3.45
N HIS A 64 12.94 1.04 4.68
CA HIS A 64 13.85 0.90 5.83
C HIS A 64 14.12 -0.57 6.15
N GLN A 65 13.11 -1.43 6.12
CA GLN A 65 13.29 -2.86 6.36
C GLN A 65 14.13 -3.53 5.26
N LEU A 66 13.91 -3.12 3.99
CA LEU A 66 14.72 -3.59 2.87
C LEU A 66 16.19 -3.20 3.05
N MET A 67 16.48 -1.93 3.40
CA MET A 67 17.83 -1.42 3.59
C MET A 67 18.54 -2.03 4.81
N GLU A 68 17.83 -2.26 5.89
CA GLU A 68 18.41 -2.74 7.15
C GLU A 68 18.68 -4.24 7.16
N GLN A 69 17.86 -5.02 6.45
CA GLN A 69 17.85 -6.47 6.61
C GLN A 69 18.23 -7.26 5.36
N LEU A 70 18.34 -6.58 4.19
CA LEU A 70 18.85 -7.17 2.95
C LEU A 70 20.16 -6.49 2.53
N SER A 71 21.03 -7.24 1.90
CA SER A 71 22.25 -6.71 1.25
C SER A 71 21.89 -6.21 -0.14
N ILE A 72 21.48 -4.96 -0.26
CA ILE A 72 21.10 -4.33 -1.53
C ILE A 72 22.24 -3.43 -2.00
N ASN A 73 22.66 -3.54 -3.28
CA ASN A 73 23.67 -2.62 -3.83
C ASN A 73 23.02 -1.32 -4.27
N THR A 74 21.93 -1.36 -5.04
CA THR A 74 21.19 -0.17 -5.49
C THR A 74 19.71 -0.34 -5.15
N LEU A 75 19.14 0.62 -4.42
CA LEU A 75 17.71 0.72 -4.16
C LEU A 75 17.15 1.95 -4.84
N ILE A 76 16.22 1.74 -5.76
CA ILE A 76 15.55 2.80 -6.49
C ILE A 76 14.16 2.97 -5.86
N LEU A 77 13.86 4.18 -5.37
CA LEU A 77 12.60 4.51 -4.72
C LEU A 77 11.71 5.32 -5.67
N ASN A 78 10.47 4.88 -5.83
CA ASN A 78 9.46 5.62 -6.56
C ASN A 78 8.37 6.11 -5.61
N ASP A 79 7.88 7.30 -5.87
CA ASP A 79 6.61 7.79 -5.33
C ASP A 79 5.98 8.78 -6.32
N LEU A 80 4.66 8.94 -6.22
CA LEU A 80 3.90 9.92 -7.00
C LEU A 80 4.16 11.36 -6.50
N TYR A 81 4.51 11.53 -5.22
CA TYR A 81 4.72 12.80 -4.54
C TYR A 81 6.22 13.10 -4.38
N PRO A 82 6.80 14.03 -5.19
CA PRO A 82 8.25 14.25 -5.19
C PRO A 82 8.84 14.72 -3.85
N GLU A 83 8.08 15.51 -3.08
CA GLU A 83 8.55 16.07 -1.82
C GLU A 83 8.71 15.02 -0.70
N ILE A 84 8.25 13.78 -0.95
CA ILE A 84 8.45 12.66 0.01
C ILE A 84 9.93 12.41 0.30
N GLN A 85 10.82 12.70 -0.65
CA GLN A 85 12.28 12.60 -0.49
C GLN A 85 12.79 13.35 0.74
N GLN A 86 12.24 14.55 0.99
CA GLN A 86 12.65 15.38 2.13
C GLN A 86 12.21 14.76 3.47
N HIS A 87 11.07 14.07 3.49
CA HIS A 87 10.58 13.38 4.67
C HIS A 87 11.34 12.09 4.93
N PHE A 88 11.62 11.33 3.88
CA PHE A 88 12.37 10.09 3.94
C PHE A 88 13.79 10.28 4.52
N LEU A 89 14.53 11.29 4.04
CA LEU A 89 15.91 11.55 4.46
C LEU A 89 16.02 11.99 5.93
N ARG A 90 15.02 12.67 6.48
CA ARG A 90 15.04 13.12 7.88
C ARG A 90 15.04 11.98 8.90
N HIS A 91 14.56 10.81 8.55
CA HIS A 91 14.49 9.65 9.45
C HIS A 91 15.74 8.77 9.41
N ASN A 92 16.68 9.03 8.49
CA ASN A 92 17.79 8.12 8.17
C ASN A 92 19.14 8.47 8.84
N ASN A 93 19.19 9.42 9.79
CA ASN A 93 20.45 9.97 10.32
C ASN A 93 21.15 9.15 11.42
N GLN A 94 20.83 7.86 11.64
CA GLN A 94 21.31 7.15 12.86
C GLN A 94 21.97 5.79 12.67
N SER A 95 22.41 5.33 11.50
CA SER A 95 23.07 4.02 11.42
C SER A 95 24.42 4.03 10.70
N HIS A 96 25.43 3.37 11.31
CA HIS A 96 26.75 3.11 10.72
C HIS A 96 26.76 1.95 9.71
N GLN A 97 25.59 1.52 9.21
CA GLN A 97 25.48 0.44 8.23
C GLN A 97 25.77 0.98 6.82
N ARG A 98 26.32 0.10 5.97
CA ARG A 98 26.53 0.37 4.55
C ARG A 98 25.16 0.45 3.87
N PHE A 99 24.67 1.66 3.64
CA PHE A 99 23.44 1.87 2.87
C PHE A 99 23.66 1.53 1.38
N PRO A 100 22.61 1.06 0.70
CA PRO A 100 22.63 0.91 -0.75
C PRO A 100 22.86 2.26 -1.43
N ASP A 101 23.31 2.24 -2.68
CA ASP A 101 23.20 3.40 -3.57
C ASP A 101 21.71 3.71 -3.74
N LEU A 102 21.24 4.82 -3.15
CA LEU A 102 19.85 5.21 -3.09
C LEU A 102 19.53 6.15 -4.26
N GLN A 103 18.69 5.70 -5.17
CA GLN A 103 18.24 6.45 -6.33
C GLN A 103 16.75 6.78 -6.23
N TRP A 104 16.34 7.86 -6.90
CA TRP A 104 14.94 8.29 -6.90
C TRP A 104 14.40 8.35 -8.32
N LEU A 105 13.20 7.76 -8.51
CA LEU A 105 12.47 7.80 -9.76
C LEU A 105 11.04 8.30 -9.47
N MET A 106 10.88 9.62 -9.40
CA MET A 106 9.61 10.24 -8.97
C MET A 106 8.62 10.35 -10.12
N GLY A 107 7.35 10.16 -9.82
CA GLY A 107 6.24 10.32 -10.75
C GLY A 107 5.32 9.09 -10.82
N ASP A 108 4.37 9.16 -11.75
CA ASP A 108 3.38 8.12 -11.96
C ASP A 108 4.00 6.86 -12.57
N VAL A 109 4.01 5.78 -11.79
CA VAL A 109 4.57 4.48 -12.19
C VAL A 109 3.93 3.91 -13.47
N GLU A 110 2.68 4.25 -13.77
CA GLU A 110 2.03 3.85 -15.03
C GLU A 110 2.63 4.56 -16.25
N GLN A 111 3.26 5.73 -16.07
CA GLN A 111 3.85 6.53 -17.15
C GLN A 111 5.37 6.40 -17.23
N LEU A 112 6.03 6.10 -16.12
CA LEU A 112 7.48 6.02 -16.03
C LEU A 112 8.01 4.74 -16.69
N GLU A 113 9.21 4.84 -17.25
CA GLU A 113 10.02 3.67 -17.63
C GLU A 113 10.66 3.05 -16.38
N PHE A 114 10.50 1.75 -16.19
CA PHE A 114 11.11 1.05 -15.08
C PHE A 114 12.62 0.88 -15.28
N PRO A 115 13.41 0.94 -14.19
CA PRO A 115 14.84 0.64 -14.24
C PRO A 115 15.09 -0.77 -14.77
N GLN A 116 16.26 -0.97 -15.38
CA GLN A 116 16.61 -2.26 -15.97
C GLN A 116 17.34 -3.17 -14.98
N SER A 117 17.35 -4.46 -15.29
CA SER A 117 18.13 -5.47 -14.57
C SER A 117 17.81 -5.53 -13.08
N LEU A 118 16.52 -5.59 -12.76
CA LEU A 118 16.02 -5.66 -11.39
C LEU A 118 15.96 -7.09 -10.88
N ASP A 119 16.41 -7.33 -9.66
CA ASP A 119 16.26 -8.62 -8.97
C ASP A 119 15.01 -8.64 -8.10
N LEU A 120 14.60 -7.46 -7.63
CA LEU A 120 13.43 -7.27 -6.77
C LEU A 120 12.66 -6.01 -7.17
N ILE A 121 11.35 -6.17 -7.37
CA ILE A 121 10.38 -5.08 -7.37
C ILE A 121 9.49 -5.28 -6.15
N ALA A 122 9.40 -4.26 -5.30
CA ALA A 122 8.58 -4.29 -4.08
C ALA A 122 7.56 -3.15 -4.06
N SER A 123 6.41 -3.37 -3.40
CA SER A 123 5.41 -2.31 -3.19
C SER A 123 4.56 -2.63 -1.97
N SER A 124 4.42 -1.70 -1.05
CA SER A 124 3.57 -1.88 0.12
C SER A 124 2.44 -0.86 0.15
N SER A 125 1.19 -1.34 0.06
CA SER A 125 -0.03 -0.52 0.17
C SER A 125 -0.08 0.66 -0.82
N ALA A 126 0.46 0.48 -2.04
CA ALA A 126 0.44 1.51 -3.09
C ALA A 126 -0.32 1.07 -4.35
N LEU A 127 -0.33 -0.22 -4.70
CA LEU A 127 -0.88 -0.69 -5.98
C LEU A 127 -2.39 -0.48 -6.14
N GLN A 128 -3.15 -0.32 -5.07
CA GLN A 128 -4.58 0.01 -5.14
C GLN A 128 -4.88 1.38 -5.76
N TRP A 129 -3.86 2.24 -5.90
CA TRP A 129 -3.96 3.57 -6.50
C TRP A 129 -3.63 3.59 -8.00
N ILE A 130 -3.40 2.43 -8.59
CA ILE A 130 -3.07 2.25 -10.00
C ILE A 130 -4.35 1.98 -10.77
N ASN A 131 -4.54 2.69 -11.88
CA ASN A 131 -5.71 2.51 -12.75
C ASN A 131 -5.63 1.21 -13.56
N ASP A 132 -4.44 0.91 -14.07
CA ASP A 132 -4.17 -0.28 -14.87
C ASP A 132 -2.96 -1.06 -14.33
N LEU A 133 -3.24 -2.06 -13.49
CA LEU A 133 -2.21 -2.94 -12.94
C LEU A 133 -1.52 -3.81 -13.99
N GLU A 134 -2.17 -4.08 -15.13
CA GLU A 134 -1.57 -4.91 -16.19
C GLU A 134 -0.36 -4.21 -16.80
N VAL A 135 -0.46 -2.88 -17.02
CA VAL A 135 0.68 -2.07 -17.47
C VAL A 135 1.86 -2.16 -16.51
N VAL A 136 1.59 -2.12 -15.22
CA VAL A 136 2.64 -2.22 -14.19
C VAL A 136 3.25 -3.62 -14.14
N PHE A 137 2.43 -4.67 -14.23
CA PHE A 137 2.91 -6.06 -14.24
C PHE A 137 3.71 -6.37 -15.51
N GLU A 138 3.27 -5.88 -16.67
CA GLU A 138 4.02 -6.02 -17.93
C GLU A 138 5.40 -5.35 -17.83
N LYS A 139 5.46 -4.09 -17.37
CA LYS A 139 6.72 -3.38 -17.15
C LYS A 139 7.60 -4.14 -16.14
N ALA A 140 7.03 -4.63 -15.05
CA ALA A 140 7.76 -5.39 -14.06
C ALA A 140 8.38 -6.67 -14.66
N LEU A 141 7.60 -7.42 -15.45
CA LEU A 141 8.10 -8.62 -16.11
C LEU A 141 9.27 -8.32 -17.07
N GLN A 142 9.15 -7.24 -17.85
CA GLN A 142 10.19 -6.84 -18.80
C GLN A 142 11.51 -6.42 -18.14
N ARG A 143 11.45 -5.86 -16.94
CA ARG A 143 12.61 -5.26 -16.25
C ARG A 143 13.22 -6.12 -15.16
N LEU A 144 12.49 -7.10 -14.65
CA LEU A 144 13.05 -8.10 -13.76
C LEU A 144 14.04 -9.00 -14.51
N ASN A 145 15.11 -9.36 -13.86
CA ASN A 145 16.00 -10.44 -14.31
C ASN A 145 15.26 -11.78 -14.32
N PRO A 146 15.70 -12.78 -15.09
CA PRO A 146 15.21 -14.15 -14.92
C PRO A 146 15.31 -14.58 -13.45
N GLN A 147 14.26 -15.20 -12.90
CA GLN A 147 14.12 -15.52 -11.47
C GLN A 147 13.98 -14.29 -10.54
N GLY A 148 13.89 -13.07 -11.04
CA GLY A 148 13.64 -11.87 -10.24
C GLY A 148 12.22 -11.85 -9.65
N TYR A 149 12.05 -11.13 -8.56
CA TYR A 149 10.86 -11.17 -7.72
C TYR A 149 10.02 -9.91 -7.84
N LEU A 150 8.69 -10.09 -7.92
CA LEU A 150 7.68 -9.05 -7.71
C LEU A 150 6.95 -9.35 -6.39
N CYS A 151 7.16 -8.50 -5.40
CA CYS A 151 6.64 -8.69 -4.05
C CYS A 151 5.77 -7.49 -3.66
N PHE A 152 4.49 -7.70 -3.36
CA PHE A 152 3.64 -6.57 -3.02
C PHE A 152 2.56 -6.89 -2.00
N SER A 153 2.08 -5.83 -1.36
CA SER A 153 0.80 -5.82 -0.68
C SER A 153 -0.15 -4.81 -1.33
N THR A 154 -1.41 -5.18 -1.39
CA THR A 154 -2.52 -4.34 -1.82
C THR A 154 -3.73 -4.63 -0.95
N PHE A 155 -4.91 -4.12 -1.32
CA PHE A 155 -6.12 -4.36 -0.55
C PHE A 155 -7.17 -5.09 -1.39
N GLY A 156 -7.96 -5.93 -0.72
CA GLY A 156 -9.07 -6.68 -1.27
C GLY A 156 -10.43 -6.05 -0.98
N GLN A 157 -11.48 -6.71 -1.46
CA GLN A 157 -12.84 -6.17 -1.56
C GLN A 157 -13.49 -5.78 -0.23
N GLN A 158 -13.05 -6.36 0.90
CA GLN A 158 -13.59 -6.01 2.23
C GLN A 158 -12.85 -4.84 2.89
N ASN A 159 -11.87 -4.23 2.19
CA ASN A 159 -11.15 -3.10 2.75
C ASN A 159 -12.06 -1.89 2.92
N LEU A 160 -12.10 -1.35 4.15
CA LEU A 160 -12.94 -0.21 4.54
C LEU A 160 -14.43 -0.42 4.19
N GLN A 161 -14.91 -1.66 4.31
CA GLN A 161 -16.28 -2.04 3.96
C GLN A 161 -17.33 -1.22 4.72
N GLU A 162 -17.04 -0.79 5.94
CA GLU A 162 -17.91 0.04 6.76
C GLU A 162 -18.11 1.42 6.11
N ILE A 163 -17.04 2.00 5.59
CA ILE A 163 -17.08 3.30 4.91
C ILE A 163 -17.86 3.18 3.60
N LYS A 164 -17.57 2.15 2.81
CA LYS A 164 -18.26 1.90 1.53
C LYS A 164 -19.76 1.68 1.76
N ALA A 165 -20.15 0.93 2.78
CA ALA A 165 -21.55 0.69 3.11
C ALA A 165 -22.30 1.95 3.55
N LEU A 166 -21.64 2.84 4.32
CA LEU A 166 -22.27 4.03 4.89
C LEU A 166 -22.27 5.25 3.97
N THR A 167 -21.31 5.34 3.05
CA THR A 167 -21.12 6.53 2.23
C THR A 167 -21.24 6.27 0.73
N GLY A 168 -21.26 5.00 0.31
CA GLY A 168 -21.11 4.61 -1.09
C GLY A 168 -19.73 4.91 -1.67
N GLN A 169 -18.76 5.31 -0.83
CA GLN A 169 -17.44 5.76 -1.25
C GLN A 169 -16.39 4.70 -0.95
N GLY A 170 -15.50 4.44 -1.90
CA GLY A 170 -14.42 3.47 -1.76
C GLY A 170 -13.80 3.16 -3.11
N LEU A 171 -12.62 2.56 -3.11
CA LEU A 171 -12.03 2.00 -4.32
C LEU A 171 -12.74 0.70 -4.71
N ASP A 172 -12.70 0.37 -5.99
CA ASP A 172 -13.08 -0.94 -6.49
C ASP A 172 -11.86 -1.85 -6.43
N TYR A 173 -11.72 -2.52 -5.29
CA TYR A 173 -10.62 -3.44 -5.05
C TYR A 173 -10.79 -4.73 -5.84
N LEU A 174 -9.68 -5.25 -6.38
CA LEU A 174 -9.66 -6.55 -7.06
C LEU A 174 -9.86 -7.69 -6.04
N SER A 175 -10.45 -8.78 -6.52
CA SER A 175 -10.44 -10.04 -5.78
C SER A 175 -9.05 -10.69 -5.83
N ILE A 176 -8.83 -11.71 -5.00
CA ILE A 176 -7.58 -12.47 -5.04
C ILE A 176 -7.47 -13.26 -6.34
N GLU A 177 -8.59 -13.73 -6.85
CA GLU A 177 -8.70 -14.47 -8.10
C GLU A 177 -8.34 -13.57 -9.30
N ASP A 178 -8.87 -12.33 -9.34
CA ASP A 178 -8.53 -11.36 -10.38
C ASP A 178 -7.03 -11.03 -10.38
N LEU A 179 -6.43 -10.86 -9.19
CA LEU A 179 -4.99 -10.61 -9.06
C LEU A 179 -4.16 -11.80 -9.53
N GLN A 180 -4.57 -13.04 -9.20
CA GLN A 180 -3.90 -14.25 -9.65
C GLN A 180 -3.97 -14.37 -11.17
N GLU A 181 -5.15 -14.18 -11.75
CA GLU A 181 -5.34 -14.24 -13.20
C GLU A 181 -4.44 -13.21 -13.91
N LYS A 182 -4.42 -11.97 -13.45
CA LYS A 182 -3.58 -10.91 -14.03
C LYS A 182 -2.09 -11.24 -13.95
N LEU A 183 -1.60 -11.76 -12.82
CA LEU A 183 -0.20 -12.15 -12.68
C LEU A 183 0.17 -13.32 -13.60
N LEU A 184 -0.66 -14.35 -13.66
CA LEU A 184 -0.43 -15.53 -14.51
C LEU A 184 -0.44 -15.17 -15.99
N ASN A 185 -1.40 -14.33 -16.42
CA ASN A 185 -1.52 -13.85 -17.80
C ASN A 185 -0.31 -12.98 -18.21
N ASN A 186 0.29 -12.26 -17.26
CA ASN A 186 1.54 -11.52 -17.46
C ASN A 186 2.80 -12.41 -17.36
N GLY A 187 2.68 -13.74 -17.18
CA GLY A 187 3.82 -14.66 -17.23
C GLY A 187 4.56 -14.84 -15.89
N PHE A 188 4.03 -14.34 -14.79
CA PHE A 188 4.59 -14.58 -13.45
C PHE A 188 4.27 -15.99 -12.96
N GLU A 189 5.16 -16.52 -12.13
CA GLU A 189 4.90 -17.66 -11.24
C GLU A 189 4.52 -17.11 -9.86
N ILE A 190 3.37 -17.49 -9.33
CA ILE A 190 2.92 -17.08 -8.00
C ILE A 190 3.50 -18.06 -6.99
N LEU A 191 4.41 -17.60 -6.14
CA LEU A 191 5.02 -18.39 -5.07
C LEU A 191 4.19 -18.33 -3.78
N HIS A 192 3.54 -17.18 -3.54
CA HIS A 192 2.68 -16.98 -2.38
C HIS A 192 1.62 -15.92 -2.71
N ILE A 193 0.39 -16.20 -2.28
CA ILE A 193 -0.65 -15.19 -2.20
C ILE A 193 -1.51 -15.49 -0.97
N SER A 194 -1.75 -14.48 -0.15
CA SER A 194 -2.54 -14.64 1.07
C SER A 194 -3.29 -13.37 1.44
N VAL A 195 -4.30 -13.55 2.27
CA VAL A 195 -5.13 -12.50 2.85
C VAL A 195 -4.97 -12.52 4.36
N LYS A 196 -4.91 -11.35 4.98
CA LYS A 196 -4.96 -11.22 6.43
C LYS A 196 -5.88 -10.08 6.83
N ILE A 197 -7.16 -10.38 7.04
CA ILE A 197 -8.11 -9.39 7.52
C ILE A 197 -7.73 -8.96 8.93
N GLN A 198 -7.72 -7.65 9.16
CA GLN A 198 -7.47 -7.05 10.47
C GLN A 198 -8.40 -5.86 10.68
N SER A 199 -8.66 -5.51 11.92
CA SER A 199 -9.55 -4.41 12.26
C SER A 199 -8.90 -3.48 13.26
N LEU A 200 -9.15 -2.18 13.09
CA LEU A 200 -8.97 -1.19 14.13
C LEU A 200 -10.32 -0.94 14.80
N ASN A 201 -10.27 -0.73 16.11
CA ASN A 201 -11.45 -0.42 16.91
C ASN A 201 -11.31 0.97 17.52
N PHE A 202 -12.38 1.73 17.50
CA PHE A 202 -12.44 3.11 17.95
C PHE A 202 -13.58 3.31 18.94
N ALA A 203 -13.40 4.19 19.90
CA ALA A 203 -14.44 4.52 20.87
C ALA A 203 -15.61 5.34 20.26
N HIS A 204 -15.42 5.96 19.10
CA HIS A 204 -16.44 6.77 18.44
C HIS A 204 -16.22 6.85 16.92
N PRO A 205 -17.28 6.86 16.07
CA PRO A 205 -17.15 6.96 14.60
C PRO A 205 -16.39 8.20 14.11
N LYS A 206 -16.40 9.29 14.88
CA LYS A 206 -15.59 10.49 14.58
C LYS A 206 -14.09 10.15 14.51
N GLN A 207 -13.60 9.26 15.37
CA GLN A 207 -12.20 8.85 15.37
C GLN A 207 -11.84 8.03 14.13
N VAL A 208 -12.79 7.24 13.59
CA VAL A 208 -12.64 6.56 12.31
C VAL A 208 -12.37 7.58 11.20
N LEU A 209 -13.20 8.64 11.10
CA LEU A 209 -12.99 9.69 10.08
C LEU A 209 -11.68 10.45 10.27
N GLN A 210 -11.28 10.70 11.52
CA GLN A 210 -10.00 11.32 11.84
C GLN A 210 -8.82 10.44 11.39
N HIS A 211 -8.91 9.14 11.67
CA HIS A 211 -7.91 8.15 11.24
C HIS A 211 -7.78 8.09 9.71
N LEU A 212 -8.89 8.00 8.98
CA LEU A 212 -8.89 7.99 7.52
C LEU A 212 -8.29 9.29 6.93
N LYS A 213 -8.59 10.43 7.55
CA LYS A 213 -7.98 11.71 7.15
C LYS A 213 -6.48 11.73 7.42
N ALA A 214 -6.05 11.25 8.59
CA ALA A 214 -4.63 11.22 8.98
C ALA A 214 -3.78 10.26 8.14
N THR A 215 -4.40 9.21 7.58
CA THR A 215 -3.74 8.22 6.71
C THR A 215 -3.92 8.51 5.21
N GLY A 216 -4.53 9.64 4.84
CA GLY A 216 -4.69 10.05 3.44
C GLY A 216 -5.70 9.25 2.62
N VAL A 217 -6.38 8.26 3.23
CA VAL A 217 -7.26 7.30 2.53
C VAL A 217 -8.60 7.90 2.08
N THR A 218 -8.88 9.17 2.39
CA THR A 218 -10.14 9.85 2.04
C THR A 218 -10.26 10.25 0.56
N ALA A 219 -9.32 9.81 -0.30
CA ALA A 219 -9.19 10.26 -1.69
C ALA A 219 -10.19 9.65 -2.69
N THR A 220 -11.25 8.99 -2.26
CA THR A 220 -11.94 8.02 -3.11
C THR A 220 -13.18 8.51 -3.85
N ALA A 221 -13.71 9.73 -3.64
CA ALA A 221 -14.80 10.19 -4.50
C ALA A 221 -15.08 11.69 -4.49
N SER A 222 -15.42 12.17 -5.68
CA SER A 222 -15.79 13.57 -5.96
C SER A 222 -17.23 13.95 -5.56
N ASN A 223 -18.12 12.99 -5.32
CA ASN A 223 -19.57 13.25 -5.25
C ASN A 223 -20.17 13.18 -3.85
N PHE A 224 -19.47 12.69 -2.83
CA PHE A 224 -19.98 12.64 -1.47
C PHE A 224 -19.57 13.90 -0.70
N ARG A 225 -20.57 14.65 -0.21
CA ARG A 225 -20.34 15.87 0.56
C ARG A 225 -20.73 15.68 2.02
N TRP A 226 -19.81 15.95 2.91
CA TRP A 226 -20.08 16.01 4.34
C TRP A 226 -20.91 17.26 4.67
N THR A 227 -22.16 17.06 5.10
CA THR A 227 -23.03 18.05 5.71
C THR A 227 -23.27 17.68 7.17
N LYS A 228 -23.91 18.55 7.95
CA LYS A 228 -24.30 18.20 9.32
C LYS A 228 -25.19 16.96 9.35
N GLN A 229 -26.14 16.87 8.42
CA GLN A 229 -27.08 15.76 8.33
C GLN A 229 -26.35 14.45 7.98
N THR A 230 -25.57 14.42 6.89
CA THR A 230 -24.85 13.20 6.48
C THR A 230 -23.84 12.72 7.53
N LEU A 231 -23.27 13.64 8.32
CA LEU A 231 -22.41 13.29 9.44
C LEU A 231 -23.18 12.65 10.59
N THR A 232 -24.37 13.18 10.91
CA THR A 232 -25.25 12.59 11.93
C THR A 232 -25.71 11.20 11.49
N ASP A 233 -26.16 11.06 10.25
CA ASP A 233 -26.59 9.78 9.68
C ASP A 233 -25.45 8.77 9.69
N PHE A 234 -24.23 9.18 9.36
CA PHE A 234 -23.03 8.33 9.44
C PHE A 234 -22.80 7.81 10.87
N TYR A 235 -22.87 8.69 11.88
CA TYR A 235 -22.66 8.24 13.27
C TYR A 235 -23.75 7.29 13.75
N GLN A 236 -25.00 7.54 13.40
CA GLN A 236 -26.12 6.68 13.75
C GLN A 236 -26.01 5.32 13.05
N ASN A 237 -25.77 5.33 11.75
CA ASN A 237 -25.71 4.11 10.96
C ASN A 237 -24.43 3.28 11.21
N TYR A 238 -23.37 3.87 11.78
CA TYR A 238 -22.16 3.12 12.14
C TYR A 238 -22.42 2.08 13.25
N GLN A 239 -23.53 2.19 13.99
CA GLN A 239 -23.92 1.25 15.05
C GLN A 239 -24.05 -0.21 14.52
N GLN A 240 -24.34 -0.39 13.23
CA GLN A 240 -24.40 -1.76 12.64
C GLN A 240 -23.04 -2.47 12.60
N PHE A 241 -21.94 -1.76 12.82
CA PHE A 241 -20.57 -2.28 12.84
C PHE A 241 -19.94 -2.27 14.23
N LEU A 242 -20.78 -2.22 15.27
CA LEU A 242 -20.31 -2.31 16.64
C LEU A 242 -19.64 -3.65 16.92
N THR A 243 -18.64 -3.60 17.76
CA THR A 243 -18.01 -4.77 18.38
C THR A 243 -17.83 -4.50 19.87
N HIS A 244 -17.49 -5.50 20.64
CA HIS A 244 -17.19 -5.36 22.06
C HIS A 244 -15.78 -5.90 22.30
N ASP A 245 -15.04 -5.21 23.15
CA ASP A 245 -13.77 -5.74 23.64
C ASP A 245 -13.96 -6.77 24.78
N ALA A 246 -12.86 -7.28 25.30
CA ALA A 246 -12.87 -8.26 26.39
C ALA A 246 -13.48 -7.72 27.70
N SER A 247 -13.56 -6.41 27.90
CA SER A 247 -14.20 -5.74 29.04
C SER A 247 -15.68 -5.48 28.83
N GLY A 248 -16.22 -5.72 27.60
CA GLY A 248 -17.59 -5.42 27.20
C GLY A 248 -17.77 -3.96 26.74
N GLU A 249 -16.68 -3.19 26.59
CA GLU A 249 -16.76 -1.84 26.05
C GLU A 249 -17.17 -1.86 24.57
N THR A 250 -18.10 -0.99 24.22
CA THR A 250 -18.60 -0.85 22.85
C THR A 250 -17.59 -0.10 21.99
N LEU A 251 -17.18 -0.72 20.89
CA LEU A 251 -16.21 -0.17 19.95
C LEU A 251 -16.74 -0.16 18.53
N TYR A 252 -16.24 0.76 17.72
CA TYR A 252 -16.57 0.95 16.31
C TYR A 252 -15.46 0.39 15.44
N ARG A 253 -15.74 -0.71 14.73
CA ARG A 253 -14.77 -1.43 13.93
C ARG A 253 -14.54 -0.74 12.58
N LEU A 254 -13.27 -0.70 12.15
CA LEU A 254 -12.85 -0.38 10.79
C LEU A 254 -12.01 -1.53 10.24
N THR A 255 -12.47 -2.13 9.15
CA THR A 255 -11.84 -3.33 8.57
C THR A 255 -10.78 -2.95 7.54
N TYR A 256 -9.61 -3.59 7.65
CA TYR A 256 -8.58 -3.64 6.63
C TYR A 256 -8.46 -5.05 6.06
N HIS A 257 -8.31 -5.14 4.74
CA HIS A 257 -8.24 -6.40 4.01
C HIS A 257 -6.99 -6.45 3.12
N PRO A 258 -5.78 -6.50 3.72
CA PRO A 258 -4.56 -6.61 2.93
C PRO A 258 -4.44 -7.97 2.25
N ILE A 259 -3.97 -7.93 1.01
CA ILE A 259 -3.55 -9.07 0.20
C ILE A 259 -2.04 -8.96 0.04
N TYR A 260 -1.32 -10.06 0.26
CA TYR A 260 0.13 -10.17 0.08
C TYR A 260 0.43 -11.10 -1.08
N CYS A 261 1.37 -10.72 -1.92
CA CYS A 261 1.79 -11.53 -3.05
C CYS A 261 3.30 -11.56 -3.18
N ILE A 262 3.84 -12.75 -3.38
CA ILE A 262 5.20 -13.00 -3.82
C ILE A 262 5.11 -13.73 -5.15
N ALA A 263 5.53 -13.08 -6.20
CA ALA A 263 5.58 -13.63 -7.55
C ALA A 263 7.01 -13.58 -8.09
N ARG A 264 7.30 -14.41 -9.07
CA ARG A 264 8.63 -14.55 -9.65
C ARG A 264 8.54 -14.55 -11.18
N ARG A 265 9.47 -13.85 -11.83
CA ARG A 265 9.68 -14.01 -13.27
C ARG A 265 10.21 -15.41 -13.55
N LYS A 266 9.58 -16.15 -14.45
CA LYS A 266 10.08 -17.45 -14.92
C LYS A 266 11.47 -17.31 -15.57
N PRO A 267 12.26 -18.42 -15.61
CA PRO A 267 13.56 -18.45 -16.28
C PRO A 267 13.53 -17.98 -17.71
#